data_ad682452f7cf0018880baff9f4f70943
#
_entry.id   ad682452f7cf0018880baff9f4f70943
#
_cell.length_a   1.000
_cell.length_b   1.000
_cell.length_c   1.000
_cell.angle_alpha   90.00
_cell.angle_beta   90.00
_cell.angle_gamma   90.00
#
_symmetry.space_group_name_H-M   'P 1'
#
loop_
_entity.id
_entity.type
_entity.pdbx_description
1 polymer ?
#
loop_
_entity_poly.entity_id
_entity_poly.type
_entity_poly.pdbx_seq_one_letter_code
_entity_poly.pdbx_strand_id
1 'polypeptide(L)'
;MHAGFRGHVYHRHSHDTYSLGLTETGEQAFTCRGAAHVSTAGLVMAFNPDDPHDGHAATVDGFTYRMIHLAPALLTGLLTDLTGTASGMPLFAAPVISDPALAAALRRLHGSLTGPATPHERSELLAGVTALAVRHAAGRPRAGPAGLTARDQAAAADRVRAFLQDGGVQATLTEVASAAGCSRFAAYRAFRGRYGLSPSEYQRQLRLRTARLALAGGTGIADAAAASGFADQAHLTRWFRRCYGITPGAYRAACTGA
;
A
#
# COMPACT_ATOMS: atom_id res chain seq x y z
N MET A 1 -2.89 -11.90 4.40
CA MET A 1 -3.86 -12.46 3.42
C MET A 1 -3.18 -13.59 2.67
N HIS A 2 -3.89 -14.69 2.41
CA HIS A 2 -3.50 -15.75 1.47
C HIS A 2 -4.62 -15.83 0.44
N ALA A 3 -4.31 -15.66 -0.84
CA ALA A 3 -5.31 -15.60 -1.89
C ALA A 3 -4.78 -16.17 -3.20
N GLY A 4 -5.69 -16.67 -4.04
CA GLY A 4 -5.40 -17.16 -5.39
C GLY A 4 -6.36 -16.54 -6.40
N PHE A 5 -5.84 -16.14 -7.55
CA PHE A 5 -6.60 -15.45 -8.60
C PHE A 5 -6.27 -15.98 -9.98
N ARG A 6 -7.30 -16.20 -10.80
CA ARG A 6 -7.15 -16.59 -12.21
C ARG A 6 -7.51 -15.45 -13.18
N GLY A 7 -8.45 -14.60 -12.85
CA GLY A 7 -8.94 -13.55 -13.76
C GLY A 7 -9.16 -12.19 -13.09
N HIS A 8 -8.79 -12.03 -11.81
CA HIS A 8 -8.95 -10.75 -11.12
C HIS A 8 -7.83 -9.79 -11.50
N VAL A 9 -8.19 -8.54 -11.79
CA VAL A 9 -7.26 -7.45 -12.05
C VAL A 9 -7.38 -6.44 -10.90
N TYR A 10 -6.30 -6.26 -10.16
CA TYR A 10 -6.19 -5.17 -9.20
C TYR A 10 -5.94 -3.87 -9.94
N HIS A 11 -6.88 -2.95 -9.90
CA HIS A 11 -6.67 -1.61 -10.41
C HIS A 11 -5.66 -0.86 -9.53
N ARG A 12 -5.01 0.13 -10.14
CA ARG A 12 -3.98 0.93 -9.50
C ARG A 12 -4.46 1.50 -8.17
N HIS A 13 -3.74 1.16 -7.10
CA HIS A 13 -4.01 1.56 -5.71
C HIS A 13 -2.70 1.64 -4.93
N SER A 14 -2.75 2.09 -3.69
CA SER A 14 -1.63 2.08 -2.76
C SER A 14 -2.09 1.73 -1.36
N HIS A 15 -1.16 1.35 -0.51
CA HIS A 15 -1.38 1.11 0.92
C HIS A 15 -0.58 2.11 1.76
N ASP A 16 -1.08 2.44 2.95
CA ASP A 16 -0.38 3.25 3.96
C ASP A 16 0.64 2.44 4.77
N THR A 17 0.79 1.18 4.42
CA THR A 17 1.66 0.19 5.05
C THR A 17 2.75 -0.28 4.10
N TYR A 18 3.84 -0.80 4.64
CA TYR A 18 4.69 -1.68 3.86
C TYR A 18 3.92 -2.94 3.53
N SER A 19 3.97 -3.36 2.27
CA SER A 19 3.33 -4.59 1.82
C SER A 19 4.40 -5.56 1.34
N LEU A 20 4.61 -6.64 2.09
CA LEU A 20 5.53 -7.71 1.72
C LEU A 20 4.72 -8.92 1.28
N GLY A 21 4.83 -9.27 0.02
CA GLY A 21 4.10 -10.36 -0.63
C GLY A 21 5.04 -11.46 -1.11
N LEU A 22 4.69 -12.71 -0.90
CA LEU A 22 5.38 -13.87 -1.45
C LEU A 22 4.50 -14.54 -2.49
N THR A 23 4.95 -14.63 -3.73
CA THR A 23 4.30 -15.46 -4.75
C THR A 23 4.57 -16.92 -4.44
N GLU A 24 3.51 -17.71 -4.22
CA GLU A 24 3.63 -19.13 -3.86
C GLU A 24 3.59 -20.01 -5.11
N THR A 25 2.67 -19.74 -6.03
CA THR A 25 2.53 -20.46 -7.30
C THR A 25 2.15 -19.50 -8.42
N GLY A 26 2.47 -19.87 -9.64
CA GLY A 26 2.15 -19.10 -10.84
C GLY A 26 2.96 -17.82 -10.97
N GLU A 27 2.42 -16.90 -11.75
CA GLU A 27 3.06 -15.64 -12.08
C GLU A 27 2.07 -14.49 -12.00
N GLN A 28 2.48 -13.40 -11.35
CA GLN A 28 1.72 -12.17 -11.34
C GLN A 28 2.51 -11.02 -11.94
N ALA A 29 1.88 -10.30 -12.85
CA ALA A 29 2.40 -9.07 -13.43
C ALA A 29 1.77 -7.86 -12.74
N PHE A 30 2.55 -6.82 -12.55
CA PHE A 30 2.09 -5.57 -11.96
C PHE A 30 2.94 -4.39 -12.42
N THR A 31 2.35 -3.19 -12.37
CA THR A 31 3.08 -1.94 -12.57
C THR A 31 3.33 -1.30 -11.22
N CYS A 32 4.57 -0.93 -10.94
CA CYS A 32 4.94 -0.18 -9.75
C CYS A 32 5.95 0.91 -10.13
N ARG A 33 5.75 2.14 -9.63
CA ARG A 33 6.63 3.29 -9.88
C ARG A 33 6.89 3.56 -11.37
N GLY A 34 5.90 3.27 -12.23
CA GLY A 34 5.99 3.51 -13.68
C GLY A 34 6.69 2.43 -14.49
N ALA A 35 7.16 1.35 -13.88
CA ALA A 35 7.76 0.20 -14.53
C ALA A 35 6.90 -1.06 -14.36
N ALA A 36 6.90 -1.93 -15.36
CA ALA A 36 6.28 -3.25 -15.31
C ALA A 36 7.21 -4.25 -14.62
N HIS A 37 6.63 -5.12 -13.81
CA HIS A 37 7.34 -6.16 -13.06
C HIS A 37 6.56 -7.47 -13.15
N VAL A 38 7.28 -8.57 -13.01
CA VAL A 38 6.71 -9.92 -12.87
C VAL A 38 7.28 -10.55 -11.61
N SER A 39 6.41 -11.13 -10.79
CA SER A 39 6.79 -11.93 -9.62
C SER A 39 6.36 -13.37 -9.86
N THR A 40 7.32 -14.28 -9.87
CA THR A 40 7.12 -15.73 -10.01
C THR A 40 7.21 -16.43 -8.67
N ALA A 41 6.90 -17.73 -8.63
CA ALA A 41 6.96 -18.53 -7.42
C ALA A 41 8.32 -18.38 -6.69
N GLY A 42 8.29 -18.11 -5.40
CA GLY A 42 9.46 -17.91 -4.55
C GLY A 42 9.98 -16.47 -4.49
N LEU A 43 9.53 -15.57 -5.37
CA LEU A 43 9.91 -14.15 -5.32
C LEU A 43 9.04 -13.37 -4.32
N VAL A 44 9.68 -12.38 -3.70
CA VAL A 44 9.03 -11.48 -2.74
C VAL A 44 8.74 -10.15 -3.41
N MET A 45 7.50 -9.69 -3.32
CA MET A 45 7.11 -8.33 -3.66
C MET A 45 7.27 -7.43 -2.43
N ALA A 46 7.82 -6.24 -2.62
CA ALA A 46 8.04 -5.24 -1.58
C ALA A 46 7.56 -3.87 -2.02
N PHE A 47 6.41 -3.45 -1.52
CA PHE A 47 5.87 -2.12 -1.77
C PHE A 47 6.06 -1.23 -0.54
N ASN A 48 6.57 -0.02 -0.75
CA ASN A 48 6.64 0.98 0.32
C ASN A 48 5.26 1.57 0.59
N PRO A 49 5.08 2.20 1.76
CA PRO A 49 3.88 3.00 2.01
C PRO A 49 3.64 4.00 0.87
N ASP A 50 2.39 4.08 0.43
CA ASP A 50 1.92 4.92 -0.66
C ASP A 50 2.52 4.62 -2.06
N ASP A 51 3.26 3.52 -2.25
CA ASP A 51 3.69 3.07 -3.57
C ASP A 51 2.48 2.64 -4.41
N PRO A 52 2.18 3.32 -5.51
CA PRO A 52 1.06 2.94 -6.36
C PRO A 52 1.42 1.74 -7.21
N HIS A 53 0.58 0.74 -7.15
CA HIS A 53 0.72 -0.48 -7.93
C HIS A 53 -0.65 -1.01 -8.39
N ASP A 54 -0.63 -1.82 -9.43
CA ASP A 54 -1.74 -2.64 -9.89
C ASP A 54 -1.36 -4.13 -9.77
N GLY A 55 -2.11 -5.04 -10.38
CA GLY A 55 -1.73 -6.44 -10.42
C GLY A 55 -2.74 -7.30 -11.15
N HIS A 56 -2.24 -8.29 -11.89
CA HIS A 56 -3.04 -9.29 -12.60
C HIS A 56 -2.24 -10.59 -12.77
N ALA A 57 -2.93 -11.67 -13.10
CA ALA A 57 -2.29 -12.91 -13.49
C ALA A 57 -1.52 -12.71 -14.81
N ALA A 58 -0.25 -13.12 -14.85
CA ALA A 58 0.55 -13.06 -16.07
C ALA A 58 0.23 -14.24 -17.01
N THR A 59 -0.35 -15.32 -16.47
CA THR A 59 -0.71 -16.54 -17.19
C THR A 59 -2.16 -16.95 -16.91
N VAL A 60 -2.73 -17.79 -17.77
CA VAL A 60 -4.11 -18.30 -17.63
C VAL A 60 -4.32 -19.17 -16.39
N ASP A 61 -3.25 -19.79 -15.89
CA ASP A 61 -3.29 -20.61 -14.68
C ASP A 61 -3.45 -19.81 -13.40
N GLY A 62 -3.20 -18.49 -13.49
CA GLY A 62 -3.30 -17.58 -12.36
C GLY A 62 -2.09 -17.66 -11.43
N PHE A 63 -2.27 -17.16 -10.21
CA PHE A 63 -1.23 -17.18 -9.17
C PHE A 63 -1.85 -17.29 -7.78
N THR A 64 -1.04 -17.77 -6.84
CA THR A 64 -1.34 -17.68 -5.41
C THR A 64 -0.23 -16.92 -4.70
N TYR A 65 -0.60 -16.16 -3.68
CA TYR A 65 0.37 -15.37 -2.93
C TYR A 65 -0.05 -15.21 -1.46
N ARG A 66 0.93 -14.90 -0.61
CA ARG A 66 0.72 -14.44 0.77
C ARG A 66 1.11 -12.98 0.85
N MET A 67 0.34 -12.18 1.57
CA MET A 67 0.63 -10.76 1.77
C MET A 67 0.55 -10.41 3.25
N ILE A 68 1.56 -9.68 3.72
CA ILE A 68 1.63 -9.10 5.07
C ILE A 68 1.74 -7.59 4.91
N HIS A 69 0.91 -6.87 5.65
CA HIS A 69 0.94 -5.42 5.72
C HIS A 69 1.51 -4.99 7.07
N LEU A 70 2.57 -4.19 7.06
CA LEU A 70 3.28 -3.73 8.25
C LEU A 70 3.13 -2.21 8.39
N ALA A 71 2.63 -1.75 9.52
CA ALA A 71 2.56 -0.32 9.80
C ALA A 71 3.96 0.31 9.79
N PRO A 72 4.16 1.51 9.22
CA PRO A 72 5.46 2.17 9.19
C PRO A 72 6.08 2.34 10.60
N ALA A 73 5.26 2.69 11.59
CA ALA A 73 5.72 2.83 12.97
C ALA A 73 6.26 1.52 13.56
N LEU A 74 5.62 0.38 13.22
CA LEU A 74 6.08 -0.93 13.67
C LEU A 74 7.45 -1.27 13.09
N LEU A 75 7.63 -1.05 11.78
CA LEU A 75 8.90 -1.35 11.11
C LEU A 75 10.03 -0.44 11.59
N THR A 76 9.78 0.86 11.76
CA THR A 76 10.79 1.81 12.27
C THR A 76 11.12 1.54 13.74
N GLY A 77 10.15 1.16 14.58
CA GLY A 77 10.37 0.74 15.96
C GLY A 77 11.29 -0.48 16.04
N LEU A 78 10.96 -1.54 15.32
CA LEU A 78 11.79 -2.74 15.25
C LEU A 78 13.21 -2.47 14.74
N LEU A 79 13.37 -1.56 13.78
CA LEU A 79 14.70 -1.15 13.30
C LEU A 79 15.48 -0.41 14.38
N THR A 80 14.84 0.49 15.09
CA THR A 80 15.47 1.22 16.21
C THR A 80 15.92 0.23 17.28
N ASP A 81 15.10 -0.75 17.63
CA ASP A 81 15.44 -1.81 18.59
C ASP A 81 16.62 -2.68 18.11
N LEU A 82 16.66 -3.01 16.82
CA LEU A 82 17.74 -3.84 16.25
C LEU A 82 19.07 -3.08 16.08
N THR A 83 19.02 -1.79 15.79
CA THR A 83 20.23 -1.00 15.47
C THR A 83 20.71 -0.10 16.61
N GLY A 84 19.88 0.09 17.64
CA GLY A 84 20.15 1.02 18.75
C GLY A 84 20.10 2.50 18.34
N THR A 85 19.71 2.82 17.12
CA THR A 85 19.66 4.20 16.59
C THR A 85 18.32 4.50 15.96
N ALA A 86 17.81 5.73 16.14
CA ALA A 86 16.60 6.17 15.46
C ALA A 86 16.79 6.12 13.93
N SER A 87 16.13 5.18 13.29
CA SER A 87 16.20 4.98 11.86
C SER A 87 15.04 5.65 11.16
N GLY A 88 15.28 6.30 10.02
CA GLY A 88 14.21 6.75 9.13
C GLY A 88 13.46 5.57 8.52
N MET A 89 12.36 5.85 7.83
CA MET A 89 11.62 4.82 7.10
C MET A 89 12.50 4.18 6.02
N PRO A 90 12.75 2.86 6.07
CA PRO A 90 13.49 2.18 5.01
C PRO A 90 12.68 2.19 3.72
N LEU A 91 13.34 2.33 2.58
CA LEU A 91 12.69 2.30 1.27
C LEU A 91 13.26 1.15 0.45
N PHE A 92 12.39 0.24 0.03
CA PHE A 92 12.75 -0.82 -0.91
C PHE A 92 12.94 -0.21 -2.30
N ALA A 93 14.14 -0.33 -2.87
CA ALA A 93 14.45 0.17 -4.19
C ALA A 93 13.81 -0.68 -5.29
N ALA A 94 13.87 -2.00 -5.15
CA ALA A 94 13.27 -2.95 -6.07
C ALA A 94 11.93 -3.47 -5.53
N PRO A 95 10.84 -3.43 -6.32
CA PRO A 95 9.55 -3.96 -5.89
C PRO A 95 9.47 -5.49 -6.01
N VAL A 96 10.46 -6.15 -6.60
CA VAL A 96 10.61 -7.61 -6.64
C VAL A 96 11.99 -7.97 -6.11
N ILE A 97 12.04 -8.89 -5.16
CA ILE A 97 13.24 -9.32 -4.44
C ILE A 97 13.39 -10.83 -4.59
N SER A 98 14.58 -11.27 -5.01
CA SER A 98 14.96 -12.68 -4.99
C SER A 98 15.80 -12.94 -3.75
N ASP A 99 15.15 -13.40 -2.69
CA ASP A 99 15.79 -13.77 -1.42
C ASP A 99 15.05 -14.97 -0.79
N PRO A 100 15.57 -16.18 -0.95
CA PRO A 100 14.94 -17.39 -0.39
C PRO A 100 14.81 -17.36 1.14
N ALA A 101 15.73 -16.70 1.85
CA ALA A 101 15.66 -16.60 3.31
C ALA A 101 14.51 -15.68 3.74
N LEU A 102 14.32 -14.53 3.06
CA LEU A 102 13.20 -13.65 3.27
C LEU A 102 11.87 -14.32 2.90
N ALA A 103 11.82 -15.04 1.79
CA ALA A 103 10.63 -15.80 1.38
C ALA A 103 10.23 -16.85 2.43
N ALA A 104 11.20 -17.62 2.95
CA ALA A 104 10.97 -18.61 4.00
C ALA A 104 10.51 -17.94 5.32
N ALA A 105 11.10 -16.82 5.69
CA ALA A 105 10.70 -16.06 6.88
C ALA A 105 9.28 -15.50 6.78
N LEU A 106 8.91 -14.94 5.62
CA LEU A 106 7.55 -14.46 5.34
C LEU A 106 6.51 -15.58 5.41
N ARG A 107 6.84 -16.77 4.88
CA ARG A 107 5.97 -17.94 4.92
C ARG A 107 5.71 -18.39 6.37
N ARG A 108 6.76 -18.43 7.20
CA ARG A 108 6.65 -18.76 8.63
C ARG A 108 5.84 -17.72 9.40
N LEU A 109 6.14 -16.43 9.21
CA LEU A 109 5.40 -15.36 9.87
C LEU A 109 3.92 -15.39 9.46
N HIS A 110 3.61 -15.52 8.19
CA HIS A 110 2.22 -15.62 7.73
C HIS A 110 1.50 -16.84 8.34
N GLY A 111 2.18 -17.99 8.42
CA GLY A 111 1.66 -19.19 9.06
C GLY A 111 1.34 -18.99 10.55
N SER A 112 2.21 -18.27 11.27
CA SER A 112 1.99 -17.95 12.69
C SER A 112 0.81 -17.00 12.94
N LEU A 113 0.47 -16.15 11.97
CA LEU A 113 -0.67 -15.24 12.08
C LEU A 113 -2.02 -15.94 11.85
N THR A 114 -2.02 -17.07 11.16
CA THR A 114 -3.23 -17.85 10.84
C THR A 114 -3.34 -19.17 11.59
N GLY A 115 -2.28 -19.56 12.31
CA GLY A 115 -2.17 -20.79 13.09
C GLY A 115 -1.91 -20.56 14.58
N PRO A 116 -1.80 -21.65 15.35
CA PRO A 116 -1.47 -21.56 16.76
C PRO A 116 -0.01 -21.13 16.93
N ALA A 117 0.19 -19.91 17.40
CA ALA A 117 1.50 -19.38 17.77
C ALA A 117 1.34 -18.37 18.92
N THR A 118 2.31 -18.34 19.81
CA THR A 118 2.33 -17.39 20.92
C THR A 118 2.64 -15.96 20.43
N PRO A 119 2.28 -14.92 21.19
CA PRO A 119 2.67 -13.56 20.87
C PRO A 119 4.20 -13.38 20.79
N HIS A 120 4.95 -14.11 21.61
CA HIS A 120 6.42 -14.06 21.60
C HIS A 120 7.00 -14.62 20.30
N GLU A 121 6.56 -15.80 19.87
CA GLU A 121 6.98 -16.40 18.59
C GLU A 121 6.66 -15.51 17.40
N ARG A 122 5.48 -14.86 17.40
CA ARG A 122 5.11 -13.90 16.36
C ARG A 122 6.04 -12.70 16.33
N SER A 123 6.42 -12.19 17.50
CA SER A 123 7.37 -11.06 17.63
C SER A 123 8.76 -11.43 17.11
N GLU A 124 9.26 -12.60 17.44
CA GLU A 124 10.55 -13.09 16.93
C GLU A 124 10.55 -13.29 15.41
N LEU A 125 9.49 -13.91 14.87
CA LEU A 125 9.33 -14.07 13.43
C LEU A 125 9.23 -12.74 12.69
N LEU A 126 8.54 -11.77 13.28
CA LEU A 126 8.42 -10.42 12.72
C LEU A 126 9.78 -9.70 12.74
N ALA A 127 10.53 -9.78 13.84
CA ALA A 127 11.88 -9.23 13.92
C ALA A 127 12.81 -9.88 12.88
N GLY A 128 12.74 -11.17 12.69
CA GLY A 128 13.48 -11.90 11.67
C GLY A 128 13.15 -11.46 10.25
N VAL A 129 11.86 -11.30 9.92
CA VAL A 129 11.42 -10.77 8.62
C VAL A 129 11.93 -9.33 8.42
N THR A 130 11.84 -8.49 9.45
CA THR A 130 12.31 -7.10 9.40
C THR A 130 13.81 -7.04 9.13
N ALA A 131 14.61 -7.81 9.86
CA ALA A 131 16.06 -7.85 9.69
C ALA A 131 16.48 -8.30 8.29
N LEU A 132 15.79 -9.28 7.70
CA LEU A 132 16.04 -9.73 6.34
C LEU A 132 15.58 -8.69 5.30
N ALA A 133 14.37 -8.13 5.46
CA ALA A 133 13.80 -7.18 4.52
C ALA A 133 14.64 -5.90 4.40
N VAL A 134 15.15 -5.38 5.53
CA VAL A 134 15.94 -4.14 5.58
C VAL A 134 17.24 -4.24 4.79
N ARG A 135 17.81 -5.44 4.62
CA ARG A 135 19.00 -5.66 3.77
C ARG A 135 18.76 -5.26 2.30
N HIS A 136 17.50 -5.21 1.87
CA HIS A 136 17.06 -4.78 0.54
C HIS A 136 16.60 -3.31 0.51
N ALA A 137 16.66 -2.59 1.63
CA ALA A 137 16.39 -1.17 1.65
C ALA A 137 17.57 -0.39 1.05
N ALA A 138 17.26 0.51 0.13
CA ALA A 138 18.25 1.44 -0.43
C ALA A 138 18.04 2.84 0.15
N GLY A 139 19.12 3.61 0.17
CA GLY A 139 19.03 5.04 0.43
C GLY A 139 18.19 5.76 -0.63
N ARG A 140 17.65 6.90 -0.27
CA ARG A 140 16.69 7.74 -0.99
C ARG A 140 16.93 7.88 -2.50
N PRO A 141 15.94 7.68 -3.41
CA PRO A 141 16.09 7.91 -4.85
C PRO A 141 16.25 9.39 -5.21
N ARG A 142 17.00 9.65 -6.29
CA ARG A 142 17.26 10.98 -6.85
C ARG A 142 16.18 11.42 -7.87
N ALA A 143 15.91 12.72 -7.94
CA ALA A 143 14.86 13.38 -8.73
C ALA A 143 15.30 13.77 -10.16
N GLY A 144 14.34 13.98 -11.06
CA GLY A 144 14.47 14.48 -12.43
C GLY A 144 13.65 15.79 -12.68
N PRO A 145 13.70 16.46 -13.87
CA PRO A 145 14.04 17.90 -14.01
C PRO A 145 12.91 18.96 -14.22
N ALA A 146 13.30 20.18 -13.91
CA ALA A 146 13.03 21.58 -14.33
C ALA A 146 11.62 22.19 -14.45
N GLY A 147 11.49 23.32 -13.72
CA GLY A 147 10.42 24.34 -13.71
C GLY A 147 10.27 25.00 -12.33
N LEU A 148 10.02 24.27 -11.33
CA LEU A 148 10.28 24.50 -9.90
C LEU A 148 11.53 23.70 -9.57
N THR A 149 12.36 24.13 -8.63
CA THR A 149 13.47 23.29 -8.20
C THR A 149 12.93 21.95 -7.72
N ALA A 150 13.70 20.88 -7.83
CA ALA A 150 13.26 19.55 -7.34
C ALA A 150 12.83 19.60 -5.86
N ARG A 151 13.40 20.52 -5.09
CA ARG A 151 13.05 20.79 -3.69
C ARG A 151 11.66 21.42 -3.57
N ASP A 152 11.32 22.39 -4.43
CA ASP A 152 10.01 23.06 -4.39
C ASP A 152 8.89 22.15 -4.86
N GLN A 153 9.15 21.30 -5.87
CA GLN A 153 8.20 20.28 -6.30
C GLN A 153 7.96 19.25 -5.18
N ALA A 154 9.00 18.79 -4.52
CA ALA A 154 8.88 17.88 -3.40
C ALA A 154 8.07 18.52 -2.26
N ALA A 155 8.39 19.76 -1.90
CA ALA A 155 7.68 20.50 -0.85
C ALA A 155 6.20 20.73 -1.22
N ALA A 156 5.90 21.07 -2.47
CA ALA A 156 4.52 21.22 -2.94
C ALA A 156 3.74 19.90 -2.86
N ALA A 157 4.35 18.80 -3.30
CA ALA A 157 3.75 17.48 -3.21
C ALA A 157 3.50 17.05 -1.76
N ASP A 158 4.45 17.32 -0.84
CA ASP A 158 4.31 17.02 0.58
C ASP A 158 3.19 17.84 1.23
N ARG A 159 3.05 19.13 0.86
CA ARG A 159 1.92 19.97 1.33
C ARG A 159 0.57 19.44 0.84
N VAL A 160 0.47 19.04 -0.43
CA VAL A 160 -0.75 18.39 -0.94
C VAL A 160 -1.08 17.14 -0.16
N ARG A 161 -0.08 16.29 0.10
CA ARG A 161 -0.29 15.05 0.86
C ARG A 161 -0.78 15.35 2.28
N ALA A 162 -0.09 16.22 3.00
CA ALA A 162 -0.47 16.62 4.36
C ALA A 162 -1.90 17.17 4.40
N PHE A 163 -2.25 18.08 3.50
CA PHE A 163 -3.59 18.64 3.38
C PHE A 163 -4.66 17.57 3.13
N LEU A 164 -4.41 16.62 2.21
CA LEU A 164 -5.35 15.54 1.92
C LEU A 164 -5.52 14.57 3.10
N GLN A 165 -4.46 14.35 3.88
CA GLN A 165 -4.50 13.50 5.07
C GLN A 165 -5.19 14.17 6.26
N ASP A 166 -5.07 15.50 6.39
CA ASP A 166 -5.62 16.31 7.50
C ASP A 166 -7.07 16.78 7.22
N GLY A 167 -7.90 15.92 6.64
CA GLY A 167 -9.32 16.19 6.41
C GLY A 167 -9.68 16.65 4.99
N GLY A 168 -8.71 16.85 4.10
CA GLY A 168 -8.95 17.24 2.70
C GLY A 168 -9.54 16.13 1.82
N VAL A 169 -10.15 15.11 2.40
CA VAL A 169 -10.67 13.92 1.68
C VAL A 169 -11.79 14.26 0.69
N GLN A 170 -12.45 15.41 0.87
CA GLN A 170 -13.48 15.92 -0.03
C GLN A 170 -13.05 17.20 -0.78
N ALA A 171 -11.78 17.60 -0.63
CA ALA A 171 -11.27 18.83 -1.21
C ALA A 171 -11.35 18.87 -2.73
N THR A 172 -11.63 20.03 -3.25
CA THR A 172 -11.58 20.34 -4.68
C THR A 172 -10.14 20.48 -5.16
N LEU A 173 -9.92 20.39 -6.47
CA LEU A 173 -8.59 20.63 -7.06
C LEU A 173 -8.07 22.05 -6.80
N THR A 174 -8.97 23.01 -6.58
CA THR A 174 -8.61 24.40 -6.26
C THR A 174 -8.04 24.49 -4.84
N GLU A 175 -8.67 23.83 -3.87
CA GLU A 175 -8.19 23.79 -2.49
C GLU A 175 -6.86 23.03 -2.39
N VAL A 176 -6.72 21.94 -3.13
CA VAL A 176 -5.45 21.20 -3.25
C VAL A 176 -4.32 22.08 -3.81
N ALA A 177 -4.61 22.88 -4.86
CA ALA A 177 -3.64 23.80 -5.43
C ALA A 177 -3.28 24.94 -4.48
N SER A 178 -4.28 25.47 -3.76
CA SER A 178 -4.07 26.49 -2.72
C SER A 178 -3.17 25.95 -1.59
N ALA A 179 -3.44 24.76 -1.09
CA ALA A 179 -2.62 24.12 -0.08
C ALA A 179 -1.18 23.87 -0.58
N ALA A 180 -1.01 23.56 -1.85
CA ALA A 180 0.30 23.40 -2.48
C ALA A 180 1.06 24.71 -2.65
N GLY A 181 0.37 25.85 -2.61
CA GLY A 181 0.95 27.18 -2.91
C GLY A 181 1.38 27.32 -4.37
N CYS A 182 0.69 26.65 -5.32
CA CYS A 182 1.02 26.68 -6.73
C CYS A 182 -0.22 26.42 -7.60
N SER A 183 -0.08 26.51 -8.95
CA SER A 183 -1.19 26.23 -9.85
C SER A 183 -1.67 24.76 -9.76
N ARG A 184 -2.93 24.51 -10.13
CA ARG A 184 -3.53 23.16 -10.18
C ARG A 184 -2.67 22.17 -10.98
N PHE A 185 -2.12 22.63 -12.11
CA PHE A 185 -1.28 21.81 -12.96
C PHE A 185 0.11 21.54 -12.35
N ALA A 186 0.69 22.53 -11.65
CA ALA A 186 1.95 22.35 -10.92
C ALA A 186 1.76 21.40 -9.74
N ALA A 187 0.69 21.53 -8.95
CA ALA A 187 0.34 20.63 -7.85
C ALA A 187 0.14 19.18 -8.35
N TYR A 188 -0.62 19.02 -9.46
CA TYR A 188 -0.82 17.70 -10.08
C TYR A 188 0.50 17.06 -10.51
N ARG A 189 1.36 17.80 -11.25
CA ARG A 189 2.64 17.27 -11.73
C ARG A 189 3.60 16.93 -10.57
N ALA A 190 3.71 17.84 -9.60
CA ALA A 190 4.55 17.64 -8.44
C ALA A 190 4.12 16.41 -7.65
N PHE A 191 2.82 16.30 -7.37
CA PHE A 191 2.27 15.17 -6.62
C PHE A 191 2.44 13.85 -7.38
N ARG A 192 2.08 13.83 -8.67
CA ARG A 192 2.22 12.63 -9.51
C ARG A 192 3.68 12.22 -9.68
N GLY A 193 4.59 13.18 -9.84
CA GLY A 193 6.03 12.90 -9.96
C GLY A 193 6.63 12.30 -8.70
N ARG A 194 6.13 12.73 -7.52
CA ARG A 194 6.65 12.26 -6.23
C ARG A 194 5.99 10.98 -5.73
N TYR A 195 4.67 10.86 -5.91
CA TYR A 195 3.87 9.76 -5.35
C TYR A 195 3.30 8.80 -6.40
N GLY A 196 3.51 9.08 -7.69
CA GLY A 196 3.06 8.24 -8.79
C GLY A 196 1.54 8.21 -9.00
N LEU A 197 0.76 8.84 -8.13
CA LEU A 197 -0.70 9.01 -8.21
C LEU A 197 -1.04 10.47 -8.45
N SER A 198 -2.19 10.74 -9.06
CA SER A 198 -2.77 12.07 -9.02
C SER A 198 -3.33 12.38 -7.62
N PRO A 199 -3.50 13.65 -7.23
CA PRO A 199 -4.17 14.01 -5.97
C PRO A 199 -5.55 13.38 -5.83
N SER A 200 -6.32 13.29 -6.91
CA SER A 200 -7.66 12.68 -6.91
C SER A 200 -7.63 11.15 -6.71
N GLU A 201 -6.63 10.47 -7.26
CA GLU A 201 -6.43 9.04 -7.01
C GLU A 201 -6.04 8.79 -5.56
N TYR A 202 -5.14 9.61 -5.02
CA TYR A 202 -4.73 9.53 -3.62
C TYR A 202 -5.89 9.83 -2.67
N GLN A 203 -6.68 10.86 -2.94
CA GLN A 203 -7.91 11.20 -2.20
C GLN A 203 -8.88 10.01 -2.17
N ARG A 204 -9.06 9.32 -3.31
CA ARG A 204 -9.89 8.11 -3.37
C ARG A 204 -9.33 6.99 -2.49
N GLN A 205 -8.01 6.82 -2.43
CA GLN A 205 -7.39 5.84 -1.51
C GLN A 205 -7.71 6.17 -0.05
N LEU A 206 -7.60 7.44 0.34
CA LEU A 206 -7.96 7.87 1.69
C LEU A 206 -9.44 7.56 2.02
N ARG A 207 -10.36 7.87 1.10
CA ARG A 207 -11.79 7.52 1.25
C ARG A 207 -11.99 6.00 1.43
N LEU A 208 -11.30 5.18 0.64
CA LEU A 208 -11.38 3.72 0.77
C LEU A 208 -10.82 3.22 2.11
N ARG A 209 -9.74 3.83 2.62
CA ARG A 209 -9.18 3.50 3.94
C ARG A 209 -10.19 3.83 5.06
N THR A 210 -10.81 5.01 5.01
CA THR A 210 -11.87 5.41 5.95
C THR A 210 -13.05 4.45 5.90
N ALA A 211 -13.55 4.11 4.70
CA ALA A 211 -14.63 3.15 4.53
C ALA A 211 -14.26 1.78 5.10
N ARG A 212 -13.04 1.31 4.86
CA ARG A 212 -12.55 0.02 5.38
C ARG A 212 -12.56 -0.02 6.91
N LEU A 213 -12.11 1.05 7.57
CA LEU A 213 -12.12 1.16 9.04
C LEU A 213 -13.55 1.15 9.59
N ALA A 214 -14.45 1.92 8.99
CA ALA A 214 -15.86 1.95 9.38
C ALA A 214 -16.53 0.56 9.23
N LEU A 215 -16.29 -0.13 8.11
CA LEU A 215 -16.79 -1.47 7.87
C LEU A 215 -16.24 -2.51 8.86
N ALA A 216 -14.95 -2.42 9.21
CA ALA A 216 -14.34 -3.28 10.23
C ALA A 216 -14.95 -3.06 11.62
N GLY A 217 -15.40 -1.83 11.93
CA GLY A 217 -16.16 -1.49 13.13
C GLY A 217 -17.66 -1.84 13.07
N GLY A 218 -18.12 -2.55 12.02
CA GLY A 218 -19.51 -3.00 11.89
C GLY A 218 -20.47 -2.01 11.22
N THR A 219 -20.01 -0.82 10.82
CA THR A 219 -20.84 0.20 10.15
C THR A 219 -21.51 -0.36 8.89
N GLY A 220 -22.76 0.03 8.64
CA GLY A 220 -23.50 -0.31 7.43
C GLY A 220 -22.79 0.19 6.16
N ILE A 221 -22.97 -0.50 5.03
CA ILE A 221 -22.22 -0.17 3.80
C ILE A 221 -22.62 1.21 3.27
N ALA A 222 -23.91 1.58 3.38
CA ALA A 222 -24.38 2.89 2.96
C ALA A 222 -23.80 4.01 3.83
N ASP A 223 -23.81 3.81 5.16
CA ASP A 223 -23.25 4.76 6.12
C ASP A 223 -21.74 4.91 5.97
N ALA A 224 -21.03 3.79 5.76
CA ALA A 224 -19.60 3.81 5.48
C ALA A 224 -19.28 4.55 4.18
N ALA A 225 -20.12 4.43 3.14
CA ALA A 225 -19.98 5.18 1.89
C ALA A 225 -20.14 6.69 2.13
N ALA A 226 -21.22 7.08 2.82
CA ALA A 226 -21.51 8.49 3.14
C ALA A 226 -20.38 9.10 4.00
N ALA A 227 -20.00 8.43 5.09
CA ALA A 227 -18.98 8.91 6.03
C ALA A 227 -17.60 9.04 5.37
N SER A 228 -17.30 8.24 4.35
CA SER A 228 -16.02 8.27 3.63
C SER A 228 -16.04 9.13 2.35
N GLY A 229 -17.14 9.82 2.07
CA GLY A 229 -17.26 10.76 0.94
C GLY A 229 -17.44 10.10 -0.42
N PHE A 230 -17.97 8.86 -0.48
CA PHE A 230 -18.48 8.27 -1.71
C PHE A 230 -19.89 8.77 -1.98
N ALA A 231 -20.26 8.93 -3.26
CA ALA A 231 -21.56 9.42 -3.66
C ALA A 231 -22.71 8.50 -3.18
N ASP A 232 -22.46 7.18 -3.20
CA ASP A 232 -23.42 6.17 -2.79
C ASP A 232 -22.72 4.82 -2.50
N GLN A 233 -23.48 3.85 -2.01
CA GLN A 233 -23.03 2.49 -1.74
C GLN A 233 -22.49 1.78 -3.00
N ALA A 234 -23.11 1.99 -4.17
CA ALA A 234 -22.69 1.35 -5.40
C ALA A 234 -21.32 1.89 -5.88
N HIS A 235 -21.08 3.18 -5.69
CA HIS A 235 -19.81 3.83 -5.96
C HIS A 235 -18.70 3.28 -5.04
N LEU A 236 -18.96 3.19 -3.73
CA LEU A 236 -18.04 2.53 -2.78
C LEU A 236 -17.77 1.08 -3.21
N THR A 237 -18.82 0.29 -3.48
CA THR A 237 -18.70 -1.13 -3.81
C THR A 237 -17.83 -1.35 -5.05
N ARG A 238 -18.01 -0.54 -6.10
CA ARG A 238 -17.18 -0.63 -7.31
C ARG A 238 -15.70 -0.41 -7.01
N TRP A 239 -15.36 0.66 -6.28
CA TRP A 239 -13.98 0.99 -5.98
C TRP A 239 -13.35 0.04 -4.96
N PHE A 240 -14.13 -0.40 -3.96
CA PHE A 240 -13.68 -1.36 -2.95
C PHE A 240 -13.29 -2.70 -3.61
N ARG A 241 -14.16 -3.23 -4.50
CA ARG A 241 -13.83 -4.44 -5.25
C ARG A 241 -12.60 -4.26 -6.14
N ARG A 242 -12.48 -3.12 -6.82
CA ARG A 242 -11.34 -2.83 -7.70
C ARG A 242 -10.01 -2.79 -6.94
N CYS A 243 -10.02 -2.29 -5.72
CA CYS A 243 -8.80 -2.07 -4.94
C CYS A 243 -8.47 -3.22 -3.98
N TYR A 244 -9.49 -3.92 -3.46
CA TYR A 244 -9.29 -4.97 -2.47
C TYR A 244 -9.71 -6.38 -2.94
N GLY A 245 -10.29 -6.51 -4.13
CA GLY A 245 -10.68 -7.80 -4.69
C GLY A 245 -11.97 -8.41 -4.13
N ILE A 246 -12.51 -7.87 -3.06
CA ILE A 246 -13.72 -8.34 -2.35
C ILE A 246 -14.75 -7.23 -2.22
N THR A 247 -16.01 -7.60 -1.93
CA THR A 247 -17.06 -6.60 -1.67
C THR A 247 -16.95 -6.01 -0.27
N PRO A 248 -17.45 -4.78 -0.03
CA PRO A 248 -17.55 -4.20 1.31
C PRO A 248 -18.34 -5.09 2.27
N GLY A 249 -19.40 -5.78 1.79
CA GLY A 249 -20.19 -6.69 2.60
C GLY A 249 -19.41 -7.93 3.06
N ALA A 250 -18.69 -8.56 2.15
CA ALA A 250 -17.83 -9.70 2.48
C ALA A 250 -16.70 -9.30 3.45
N TYR A 251 -16.12 -8.11 3.25
CA TYR A 251 -15.10 -7.59 4.17
C TYR A 251 -15.66 -7.35 5.57
N ARG A 252 -16.84 -6.69 5.68
CA ARG A 252 -17.50 -6.44 6.96
C ARG A 252 -17.82 -7.74 7.69
N ALA A 253 -18.46 -8.70 7.01
CA ALA A 253 -18.79 -10.00 7.58
C ALA A 253 -17.55 -10.72 8.14
N ALA A 254 -16.45 -10.71 7.40
CA ALA A 254 -15.18 -11.30 7.85
C ALA A 254 -14.57 -10.60 9.07
N CYS A 255 -14.82 -9.29 9.26
CA CYS A 255 -14.31 -8.54 10.42
C CYS A 255 -15.21 -8.66 11.66
N THR A 256 -16.53 -8.80 11.48
CA THR A 256 -17.51 -8.81 12.59
C THR A 256 -17.91 -10.21 13.04
N GLY A 257 -17.45 -11.26 12.34
CA GLY A 257 -17.80 -12.64 12.65
C GLY A 257 -19.26 -12.99 12.32
N ALA A 258 -19.90 -12.18 11.46
CA ALA A 258 -21.29 -12.35 11.03
C ALA A 258 -21.38 -13.09 9.68
#